data_2225b248d0b40a213145d23d3bfb8591
#
_entry.id   2225b248d0b40a213145d23d3bfb8591
#
_cell.length_a   1.000
_cell.length_b   1.000
_cell.length_c   1.000
_cell.angle_alpha   90.00
_cell.angle_beta   90.00
_cell.angle_gamma   90.00
#
_symmetry.space_group_name_H-M   'P 1'
#
loop_
_entity.id
_entity.type
_entity.pdbx_description
1 polymer ?
#
loop_
_entity_poly.entity_id
_entity_poly.type
_entity_poly.pdbx_seq_one_letter_code
_entity_poly.pdbx_strand_id
1 'polypeptide(L)'
;MKKCLLMLPVIHADETVLQVNKEPGRTPQQESRIWAYSSSKRSKHQIRLFQYEMSRKGACATNFLEGFRGILQTDGYSGYGVIGEIIRAGCWAHMRRKWLEAMPKGATVENSKAAKGYEFCGRIFDVERKLEDLPDAERAVKRQELIKPIIDEYYAWIETIFKPSGKLKDAVTYAVNQKEFLCTFLYHGEVEASNNQVENAQRGVVVGRKNWLFCDTPKGAEASVIAYSILETAKANGLNPEKYLMHIFTVLPDRFAKNPNADIEDLLPWNDKIMELCKLGV
;
A
#
# COMPACT_ATOMS: atom_id res chain seq x y z
N MET A 1 0.68 -10.22 14.43
CA MET A 1 0.25 -9.37 13.30
C MET A 1 0.80 -9.84 11.95
N LYS A 2 2.13 -10.08 11.73
CA LYS A 2 2.67 -10.52 10.42
C LYS A 2 2.02 -11.83 9.94
N LYS A 3 1.93 -12.85 10.79
CA LYS A 3 1.25 -14.11 10.44
C LYS A 3 -0.20 -13.87 9.98
N CYS A 4 -0.93 -13.00 10.68
CA CYS A 4 -2.32 -12.68 10.31
C CYS A 4 -2.38 -11.94 8.96
N LEU A 5 -1.44 -11.02 8.68
CA LEU A 5 -1.37 -10.34 7.39
C LEU A 5 -1.13 -11.32 6.23
N LEU A 6 -0.19 -12.25 6.38
CA LEU A 6 0.15 -13.24 5.36
C LEU A 6 -0.97 -14.27 5.05
N MET A 7 -1.99 -14.34 5.89
CA MET A 7 -3.19 -15.18 5.67
C MET A 7 -4.31 -14.44 4.93
N LEU A 8 -4.17 -13.14 4.66
CA LEU A 8 -5.19 -12.36 3.97
C LEU A 8 -5.17 -12.63 2.46
N PRO A 9 -6.30 -12.49 1.76
CA PRO A 9 -6.34 -12.69 0.30
C PRO A 9 -5.63 -11.56 -0.47
N VAL A 10 -5.58 -10.34 0.09
CA VAL A 10 -4.98 -9.16 -0.54
C VAL A 10 -4.07 -8.45 0.43
N ILE A 11 -2.84 -8.18 -0.02
CA ILE A 11 -1.88 -7.32 0.67
C ILE A 11 -1.52 -6.16 -0.25
N HIS A 12 -1.51 -4.95 0.29
CA HIS A 12 -0.96 -3.76 -0.36
C HIS A 12 0.48 -3.55 0.10
N ALA A 13 1.39 -3.24 -0.82
CA ALA A 13 2.77 -2.91 -0.48
C ALA A 13 3.23 -1.65 -1.20
N ASP A 14 4.09 -0.90 -0.51
CA ASP A 14 4.75 0.30 -1.02
C ASP A 14 6.00 0.59 -0.19
N GLU A 15 6.90 1.45 -0.67
CA GLU A 15 8.09 1.81 0.10
C GLU A 15 8.37 3.33 0.03
N THR A 16 8.96 3.84 1.11
CA THR A 16 9.40 5.23 1.19
C THR A 16 10.85 5.33 1.65
N VAL A 17 11.51 6.43 1.30
CA VAL A 17 12.91 6.72 1.67
C VAL A 17 13.02 6.90 3.19
N LEU A 18 14.11 6.38 3.75
CA LEU A 18 14.57 6.64 5.11
C LEU A 18 16.06 6.94 5.09
N GLN A 19 16.49 7.99 5.78
CA GLN A 19 17.90 8.22 6.06
C GLN A 19 18.27 7.59 7.40
N VAL A 20 19.38 6.83 7.41
CA VAL A 20 19.95 6.23 8.62
C VAL A 20 21.44 6.54 8.65
N ASN A 21 21.93 7.23 9.69
CA ASN A 21 23.27 7.81 9.66
C ASN A 21 24.40 6.80 9.89
N LYS A 22 24.21 5.83 10.79
CA LYS A 22 25.26 4.91 11.23
C LYS A 22 24.99 3.47 10.73
N GLU A 23 24.76 3.34 9.42
CA GLU A 23 24.67 2.01 8.80
C GLU A 23 26.06 1.44 8.51
N PRO A 24 26.35 0.19 8.87
CA PRO A 24 27.64 -0.43 8.60
C PRO A 24 27.96 -0.45 7.09
N GLY A 25 29.14 0.06 6.72
CA GLY A 25 29.61 0.05 5.32
C GLY A 25 28.89 1.02 4.39
N ARG A 26 28.15 1.98 4.91
CA ARG A 26 27.40 2.98 4.12
C ARG A 26 27.67 4.41 4.61
N THR A 27 27.48 5.37 3.70
CA THR A 27 27.53 6.79 4.07
C THR A 27 26.14 7.26 4.53
N PRO A 28 26.04 8.31 5.37
CA PRO A 28 24.75 8.85 5.82
C PRO A 28 23.82 9.36 4.71
N GLN A 29 24.36 9.64 3.52
CA GLN A 29 23.61 10.12 2.35
C GLN A 29 22.97 8.99 1.55
N GLN A 30 23.35 7.74 1.80
CA GLN A 30 22.75 6.60 1.11
C GLN A 30 21.35 6.34 1.66
N GLU A 31 20.39 6.29 0.75
CA GLU A 31 18.98 6.08 1.10
C GLU A 31 18.69 4.64 1.50
N SER A 32 18.14 4.45 2.66
CA SER A 32 17.47 3.24 3.10
C SER A 32 15.97 3.35 2.88
N ARG A 33 15.21 2.34 3.18
CA ARG A 33 13.76 2.27 2.89
C ARG A 33 12.96 1.83 4.11
N ILE A 34 11.77 2.37 4.21
CA ILE A 34 10.69 1.79 4.99
C ILE A 34 9.74 1.14 3.99
N TRP A 35 9.64 -0.17 4.06
CA TRP A 35 8.64 -0.96 3.36
C TRP A 35 7.38 -1.00 4.20
N ALA A 36 6.24 -0.71 3.59
CA ALA A 36 4.94 -0.76 4.23
C ALA A 36 4.09 -1.85 3.60
N TYR A 37 3.44 -2.61 4.45
CA TYR A 37 2.52 -3.66 4.06
C TYR A 37 1.20 -3.45 4.78
N SER A 38 0.09 -3.49 4.06
CA SER A 38 -1.20 -3.30 4.68
C SER A 38 -2.26 -4.27 4.15
N SER A 39 -3.23 -4.58 5.00
CA SER A 39 -4.44 -5.25 4.58
C SER A 39 -5.25 -4.36 3.63
N SER A 40 -6.10 -4.96 2.78
CA SER A 40 -7.16 -4.26 2.06
C SER A 40 -8.13 -3.60 3.06
N LYS A 41 -8.77 -2.49 2.67
CA LYS A 41 -9.84 -1.87 3.47
C LYS A 41 -11.04 -2.80 3.69
N ARG A 42 -11.20 -3.80 2.82
CA ARG A 42 -12.25 -4.83 2.90
C ARG A 42 -11.93 -5.96 3.88
N SER A 43 -10.71 -6.00 4.41
CA SER A 43 -10.33 -6.99 5.42
C SER A 43 -11.04 -6.72 6.75
N LYS A 44 -11.52 -7.78 7.39
CA LYS A 44 -12.19 -7.70 8.70
C LYS A 44 -11.33 -6.99 9.75
N HIS A 45 -10.04 -7.28 9.75
CA HIS A 45 -9.05 -6.68 10.65
C HIS A 45 -8.07 -5.87 9.83
N GLN A 46 -7.86 -4.64 10.24
CA GLN A 46 -6.95 -3.73 9.56
C GLN A 46 -5.54 -3.91 10.11
N ILE A 47 -4.58 -4.18 9.24
CA ILE A 47 -3.18 -4.42 9.61
C ILE A 47 -2.30 -3.44 8.83
N ARG A 48 -1.39 -2.78 9.51
CA ARG A 48 -0.39 -1.85 8.96
C ARG A 48 0.96 -2.23 9.52
N LEU A 49 1.84 -2.77 8.70
CA LEU A 49 3.18 -3.16 9.13
C LEU A 49 4.23 -2.40 8.34
N PHE A 50 5.28 -2.03 9.03
CA PHE A 50 6.44 -1.35 8.46
C PHE A 50 7.69 -2.16 8.74
N GLN A 51 8.61 -2.19 7.76
CA GLN A 51 9.89 -2.85 7.86
C GLN A 51 10.98 -1.89 7.40
N TYR A 52 12.05 -1.78 8.17
CA TYR A 52 13.25 -1.07 7.75
C TYR A 52 14.13 -1.99 6.92
N GLU A 53 14.66 -1.47 5.81
CA GLU A 53 15.60 -2.16 4.94
C GLU A 53 16.65 -1.20 4.38
N MET A 54 17.90 -1.63 4.35
CA MET A 54 19.00 -0.84 3.79
C MET A 54 18.92 -0.68 2.27
N SER A 55 17.98 -1.33 1.59
CA SER A 55 17.90 -1.34 0.14
C SER A 55 16.47 -1.36 -0.38
N ARG A 56 16.33 -0.98 -1.67
CA ARG A 56 15.09 -1.09 -2.42
C ARG A 56 14.98 -2.41 -3.21
N LYS A 57 15.88 -3.37 -3.02
CA LYS A 57 15.89 -4.61 -3.79
C LYS A 57 14.61 -5.42 -3.54
N GLY A 58 14.08 -6.06 -4.59
CA GLY A 58 12.89 -6.89 -4.49
C GLY A 58 12.99 -8.04 -3.47
N ALA A 59 14.21 -8.51 -3.18
CA ALA A 59 14.46 -9.49 -2.14
C ALA A 59 13.92 -9.07 -0.76
N CYS A 60 13.87 -7.77 -0.44
CA CYS A 60 13.30 -7.28 0.81
C CYS A 60 11.81 -7.65 0.91
N ALA A 61 11.05 -7.38 -0.16
CA ALA A 61 9.64 -7.75 -0.23
C ALA A 61 9.45 -9.27 -0.28
N THR A 62 10.28 -10.00 -1.04
CA THR A 62 10.22 -11.47 -1.11
C THR A 62 10.39 -12.11 0.27
N ASN A 63 11.38 -11.67 1.04
CA ASN A 63 11.64 -12.18 2.39
C ASN A 63 10.52 -11.84 3.39
N PHE A 64 9.93 -10.65 3.25
CA PHE A 64 8.80 -10.30 4.11
C PHE A 64 7.55 -11.11 3.79
N LEU A 65 7.26 -11.31 2.50
CA LEU A 65 6.07 -11.98 2.00
C LEU A 65 6.26 -13.51 1.84
N GLU A 66 7.33 -14.06 2.41
CA GLU A 66 7.55 -15.52 2.39
C GLU A 66 6.34 -16.27 2.94
N GLY A 67 5.82 -17.21 2.16
CA GLY A 67 4.62 -17.99 2.48
C GLY A 67 3.28 -17.30 2.15
N PHE A 68 3.29 -16.04 1.69
CA PHE A 68 2.07 -15.40 1.20
C PHE A 68 1.63 -16.00 -0.15
N ARG A 69 0.33 -16.31 -0.27
CA ARG A 69 -0.30 -16.84 -1.48
C ARG A 69 -1.60 -16.10 -1.71
N GLY A 70 -1.52 -14.98 -2.37
CA GLY A 70 -2.69 -14.14 -2.62
C GLY A 70 -2.38 -13.07 -3.65
N ILE A 71 -3.09 -11.96 -3.57
CA ILE A 71 -2.93 -10.84 -4.48
C ILE A 71 -2.10 -9.76 -3.79
N LEU A 72 -0.99 -9.39 -4.41
CA LEU A 72 -0.16 -8.27 -3.97
C LEU A 72 -0.45 -7.04 -4.83
N GLN A 73 -1.05 -6.03 -4.24
CA GLN A 73 -1.30 -4.75 -4.89
C GLN A 73 -0.17 -3.76 -4.63
N THR A 74 0.44 -3.25 -5.70
CA THR A 74 1.61 -2.36 -5.63
C THR A 74 1.52 -1.26 -6.68
N ASP A 75 2.49 -0.35 -6.64
CA ASP A 75 2.81 0.50 -7.78
C ASP A 75 3.50 -0.29 -8.92
N GLY A 76 4.00 0.41 -9.93
CA GLY A 76 4.71 -0.18 -11.06
C GLY A 76 6.19 -0.50 -10.81
N TYR A 77 6.67 -0.55 -9.56
CA TYR A 77 8.07 -0.86 -9.27
C TYR A 77 8.40 -2.32 -9.63
N SER A 78 9.46 -2.50 -10.44
CA SER A 78 9.85 -3.81 -10.96
C SER A 78 10.34 -4.80 -9.89
N GLY A 79 10.80 -4.29 -8.74
CA GLY A 79 11.27 -5.12 -7.63
C GLY A 79 10.23 -6.09 -7.08
N TYR A 80 8.94 -5.81 -7.26
CA TYR A 80 7.87 -6.74 -6.88
C TYR A 80 7.67 -7.90 -7.86
N GLY A 81 8.27 -7.85 -9.06
CA GLY A 81 8.18 -8.89 -10.08
C GLY A 81 8.93 -10.18 -9.78
N VAL A 82 9.77 -10.20 -8.74
CA VAL A 82 10.57 -11.38 -8.34
C VAL A 82 9.89 -12.27 -7.31
N ILE A 83 8.69 -11.91 -6.85
CA ILE A 83 7.94 -12.67 -5.85
C ILE A 83 7.13 -13.74 -6.59
N GLY A 84 7.51 -15.00 -6.45
CA GLY A 84 6.83 -16.14 -7.08
C GLY A 84 5.47 -16.46 -6.43
N GLU A 85 4.62 -17.19 -7.18
CA GLU A 85 3.33 -17.76 -6.71
C GLU A 85 2.29 -16.74 -6.21
N ILE A 86 2.44 -15.44 -6.48
CA ILE A 86 1.45 -14.40 -6.15
C ILE A 86 0.86 -13.77 -7.41
N ILE A 87 -0.40 -13.37 -7.33
CA ILE A 87 -1.05 -12.55 -8.34
C ILE A 87 -0.70 -11.08 -8.07
N ARG A 88 -0.22 -10.36 -9.07
CA ARG A 88 0.03 -8.92 -8.93
C ARG A 88 -1.17 -8.10 -9.37
N ALA A 89 -1.49 -7.06 -8.60
CA ALA A 89 -2.45 -6.03 -8.99
C ALA A 89 -1.76 -4.66 -9.03
N GLY A 90 -2.08 -3.88 -10.05
CA GLY A 90 -1.55 -2.53 -10.24
C GLY A 90 -2.41 -1.47 -9.54
N CYS A 91 -2.01 -0.21 -9.69
CA CYS A 91 -2.64 0.94 -9.06
C CYS A 91 -3.06 1.99 -10.09
N TRP A 92 -4.37 2.17 -10.31
CA TRP A 92 -4.91 3.20 -11.19
C TRP A 92 -4.66 4.62 -10.69
N ALA A 93 -4.44 4.83 -9.37
CA ALA A 93 -4.05 6.14 -8.86
C ALA A 93 -2.64 6.53 -9.34
N HIS A 94 -1.70 5.59 -9.43
CA HIS A 94 -0.38 5.83 -10.02
C HIS A 94 -0.48 6.11 -11.53
N MET A 95 -1.31 5.37 -12.26
CA MET A 95 -1.58 5.66 -13.67
C MET A 95 -2.14 7.07 -13.86
N ARG A 96 -3.14 7.45 -13.06
CA ARG A 96 -3.73 8.80 -13.07
C ARG A 96 -2.70 9.88 -12.77
N ARG A 97 -1.78 9.64 -11.83
CA ARG A 97 -0.66 10.56 -11.49
C ARG A 97 0.27 10.76 -12.68
N LYS A 98 0.59 9.69 -13.43
CA LYS A 98 1.42 9.79 -14.65
C LYS A 98 0.79 10.69 -15.71
N TRP A 99 -0.53 10.60 -15.91
CA TRP A 99 -1.25 11.51 -16.81
C TRP A 99 -1.24 12.95 -16.30
N LEU A 100 -1.44 13.13 -14.99
CA LEU A 100 -1.40 14.47 -14.37
C LEU A 100 -0.02 15.13 -14.53
N GLU A 101 1.06 14.38 -14.32
CA GLU A 101 2.44 14.86 -14.50
C GLU A 101 2.76 15.23 -15.95
N ALA A 102 2.09 14.61 -16.91
CA ALA A 102 2.22 14.88 -18.34
C ALA A 102 1.32 16.01 -18.82
N MET A 103 0.41 16.52 -17.99
CA MET A 103 -0.62 17.47 -18.37
C MET A 103 -0.05 18.90 -18.45
N PRO A 104 -0.12 19.58 -19.62
CA PRO A 104 0.25 20.98 -19.71
C PRO A 104 -0.71 21.88 -18.92
N LYS A 105 -0.23 23.06 -18.54
CA LYS A 105 -1.10 24.07 -17.93
C LYS A 105 -2.19 24.52 -18.91
N GLY A 106 -3.46 24.50 -18.46
CA GLY A 106 -4.61 24.86 -19.30
C GLY A 106 -5.04 23.76 -20.28
N ALA A 107 -4.59 22.51 -20.07
CA ALA A 107 -5.02 21.37 -20.90
C ALA A 107 -6.48 21.03 -20.69
N THR A 108 -7.16 20.67 -21.81
CA THR A 108 -8.51 20.10 -21.83
C THR A 108 -8.49 18.74 -22.53
N VAL A 109 -9.57 17.98 -22.41
CA VAL A 109 -9.69 16.66 -23.06
C VAL A 109 -9.58 16.77 -24.60
N GLU A 110 -10.03 17.87 -25.18
CA GLU A 110 -10.03 18.12 -26.62
C GLU A 110 -8.63 18.46 -27.16
N ASN A 111 -7.80 19.13 -26.36
CA ASN A 111 -6.51 19.63 -26.82
C ASN A 111 -5.29 18.88 -26.27
N SER A 112 -5.49 17.94 -25.34
CA SER A 112 -4.38 17.26 -24.67
C SER A 112 -4.61 15.76 -24.51
N LYS A 113 -3.69 14.96 -25.04
CA LYS A 113 -3.66 13.52 -24.81
C LYS A 113 -3.51 13.18 -23.31
N ALA A 114 -2.75 13.99 -22.55
CA ALA A 114 -2.59 13.78 -21.12
C ALA A 114 -3.89 14.03 -20.34
N ALA A 115 -4.65 15.08 -20.72
CA ALA A 115 -5.96 15.34 -20.13
C ALA A 115 -6.97 14.22 -20.47
N LYS A 116 -6.96 13.71 -21.69
CA LYS A 116 -7.81 12.59 -22.09
C LYS A 116 -7.46 11.30 -21.30
N GLY A 117 -6.17 10.98 -21.13
CA GLY A 117 -5.76 9.85 -20.31
C GLY A 117 -6.15 9.99 -18.84
N TYR A 118 -6.06 11.21 -18.31
CA TYR A 118 -6.51 11.53 -16.95
C TYR A 118 -8.03 11.37 -16.78
N GLU A 119 -8.82 11.77 -17.79
CA GLU A 119 -10.27 11.61 -17.82
C GLU A 119 -10.68 10.14 -17.82
N PHE A 120 -10.03 9.27 -18.61
CA PHE A 120 -10.28 7.83 -18.56
C PHE A 120 -10.10 7.25 -17.15
N CYS A 121 -9.02 7.63 -16.46
CA CYS A 121 -8.83 7.23 -15.05
C CYS A 121 -9.95 7.77 -14.15
N GLY A 122 -10.43 8.98 -14.40
CA GLY A 122 -11.59 9.56 -13.72
C GLY A 122 -12.84 8.70 -13.87
N ARG A 123 -13.20 8.33 -15.12
CA ARG A 123 -14.35 7.47 -15.42
C ARG A 123 -14.29 6.13 -14.69
N ILE A 124 -13.11 5.50 -14.63
CA ILE A 124 -12.89 4.25 -13.89
C ILE A 124 -13.19 4.44 -12.39
N PHE A 125 -12.63 5.49 -11.78
CA PHE A 125 -12.86 5.77 -10.35
C PHE A 125 -14.30 6.17 -10.04
N ASP A 126 -14.99 6.85 -10.95
CA ASP A 126 -16.39 7.24 -10.77
C ASP A 126 -17.34 6.04 -10.77
N VAL A 127 -17.08 5.06 -11.63
CA VAL A 127 -17.82 3.78 -11.59
C VAL A 127 -17.44 2.98 -10.35
N GLU A 128 -16.16 2.86 -10.04
CA GLU A 128 -15.65 2.08 -8.91
C GLU A 128 -16.24 2.56 -7.57
N ARG A 129 -16.42 3.87 -7.40
CA ARG A 129 -17.05 4.46 -6.20
C ARG A 129 -18.50 4.00 -6.03
N LYS A 130 -19.24 3.80 -7.13
CA LYS A 130 -20.62 3.31 -7.08
C LYS A 130 -20.71 1.82 -6.74
N LEU A 131 -19.61 1.09 -6.92
CA LEU A 131 -19.53 -0.35 -6.65
C LEU A 131 -18.91 -0.66 -5.27
N GLU A 132 -18.57 0.37 -4.48
CA GLU A 132 -17.78 0.21 -3.25
C GLU A 132 -18.45 -0.69 -2.22
N ASP A 133 -19.77 -0.56 -2.05
CA ASP A 133 -20.53 -1.28 -1.03
C ASP A 133 -21.01 -2.68 -1.47
N LEU A 134 -20.77 -3.04 -2.73
CA LEU A 134 -21.18 -4.36 -3.23
C LEU A 134 -20.32 -5.49 -2.65
N PRO A 135 -20.88 -6.68 -2.47
CA PRO A 135 -20.11 -7.90 -2.18
C PRO A 135 -19.05 -8.16 -3.27
N ASP A 136 -17.93 -8.76 -2.89
CA ASP A 136 -16.78 -8.95 -3.79
C ASP A 136 -17.15 -9.68 -5.09
N ALA A 137 -17.95 -10.74 -5.02
CA ALA A 137 -18.38 -11.49 -6.20
C ALA A 137 -19.23 -10.62 -7.16
N GLU A 138 -20.18 -9.85 -6.62
CA GLU A 138 -21.03 -8.97 -7.41
C GLU A 138 -20.23 -7.81 -8.00
N ARG A 139 -19.31 -7.25 -7.22
CA ARG A 139 -18.40 -6.19 -7.64
C ARG A 139 -17.55 -6.62 -8.82
N ALA A 140 -16.99 -7.84 -8.81
CA ALA A 140 -16.23 -8.37 -9.94
C ALA A 140 -17.10 -8.44 -11.21
N VAL A 141 -18.34 -8.94 -11.12
CA VAL A 141 -19.28 -9.00 -12.24
C VAL A 141 -19.57 -7.59 -12.78
N LYS A 142 -19.91 -6.65 -11.89
CA LYS A 142 -20.21 -5.26 -12.28
C LYS A 142 -19.02 -4.53 -12.90
N ARG A 143 -17.81 -4.82 -12.47
CA ARG A 143 -16.59 -4.29 -13.11
C ARG A 143 -16.43 -4.79 -14.55
N GLN A 144 -16.74 -6.06 -14.83
CA GLN A 144 -16.74 -6.59 -16.20
C GLN A 144 -17.80 -5.89 -17.08
N GLU A 145 -18.95 -5.58 -16.52
CA GLU A 145 -20.03 -4.91 -17.25
C GLU A 145 -19.75 -3.41 -17.49
N LEU A 146 -19.23 -2.70 -16.50
CA LEU A 146 -19.21 -1.24 -16.49
C LEU A 146 -17.81 -0.62 -16.65
N ILE A 147 -16.76 -1.27 -16.12
CA ILE A 147 -15.40 -0.73 -16.12
C ILE A 147 -14.58 -1.31 -17.28
N LYS A 148 -14.71 -2.60 -17.55
CA LYS A 148 -13.95 -3.25 -18.62
C LYS A 148 -14.14 -2.53 -19.98
N PRO A 149 -15.33 -2.12 -20.42
CA PRO A 149 -15.49 -1.36 -21.67
C PRO A 149 -14.70 -0.04 -21.66
N ILE A 150 -14.62 0.65 -20.52
CA ILE A 150 -13.83 1.90 -20.39
C ILE A 150 -12.33 1.58 -20.55
N ILE A 151 -11.86 0.49 -19.96
CA ILE A 151 -10.47 0.05 -20.07
C ILE A 151 -10.13 -0.40 -21.49
N ASP A 152 -11.05 -1.12 -22.17
CA ASP A 152 -10.87 -1.53 -23.56
C ASP A 152 -10.77 -0.29 -24.47
N GLU A 153 -11.66 0.71 -24.30
CA GLU A 153 -11.59 2.01 -25.00
C GLU A 153 -10.27 2.75 -24.70
N TYR A 154 -9.84 2.77 -23.44
CA TYR A 154 -8.60 3.38 -23.03
C TYR A 154 -7.38 2.77 -23.72
N TYR A 155 -7.26 1.45 -23.79
CA TYR A 155 -6.12 0.81 -24.43
C TYR A 155 -6.17 0.92 -25.95
N ALA A 156 -7.34 0.84 -26.55
CA ALA A 156 -7.51 1.12 -27.98
C ALA A 156 -7.07 2.57 -28.31
N TRP A 157 -7.42 3.54 -27.48
CA TRP A 157 -6.96 4.91 -27.64
C TRP A 157 -5.44 5.05 -27.41
N ILE A 158 -4.84 4.37 -26.42
CA ILE A 158 -3.37 4.37 -26.19
C ILE A 158 -2.62 3.98 -27.47
N GLU A 159 -3.09 2.98 -28.20
CA GLU A 159 -2.48 2.51 -29.46
C GLU A 159 -2.47 3.58 -30.55
N THR A 160 -3.36 4.55 -30.50
CA THR A 160 -3.39 5.68 -31.45
C THR A 160 -2.33 6.76 -31.15
N ILE A 161 -1.63 6.70 -30.03
CA ILE A 161 -0.66 7.72 -29.64
C ILE A 161 0.69 7.45 -30.30
N PHE A 162 0.93 8.15 -31.40
CA PHE A 162 2.15 7.99 -32.20
C PHE A 162 3.31 8.81 -31.60
N LYS A 163 4.49 8.17 -31.45
CA LYS A 163 5.77 8.78 -31.00
C LYS A 163 5.62 9.74 -29.82
N PRO A 164 5.08 9.31 -28.67
CA PRO A 164 5.01 10.18 -27.50
C PRO A 164 6.42 10.57 -27.02
N SER A 165 6.56 11.77 -26.44
CA SER A 165 7.83 12.29 -25.90
C SER A 165 7.67 12.84 -24.49
N GLY A 166 8.78 13.01 -23.75
CA GLY A 166 8.79 13.56 -22.41
C GLY A 166 7.85 12.81 -21.45
N LYS A 167 7.17 13.53 -20.59
CA LYS A 167 6.23 12.98 -19.60
C LYS A 167 5.06 12.20 -20.20
N LEU A 168 4.63 12.58 -21.43
CA LEU A 168 3.61 11.81 -22.16
C LEU A 168 4.13 10.41 -22.51
N LYS A 169 5.38 10.28 -22.92
CA LYS A 169 6.02 8.97 -23.15
C LYS A 169 6.06 8.14 -21.87
N ASP A 170 6.41 8.75 -20.74
CA ASP A 170 6.44 8.06 -19.43
C ASP A 170 5.06 7.50 -19.07
N ALA A 171 3.98 8.28 -19.28
CA ALA A 171 2.62 7.86 -19.00
C ALA A 171 2.16 6.72 -19.92
N VAL A 172 2.42 6.82 -21.23
CA VAL A 172 2.08 5.77 -22.20
C VAL A 172 2.88 4.48 -21.91
N THR A 173 4.18 4.60 -21.64
CA THR A 173 5.04 3.46 -21.31
C THR A 173 4.56 2.76 -20.04
N TYR A 174 4.19 3.52 -19.01
CA TYR A 174 3.62 2.97 -17.79
C TYR A 174 2.31 2.23 -18.06
N ALA A 175 1.39 2.83 -18.83
CA ALA A 175 0.12 2.21 -19.19
C ALA A 175 0.32 0.87 -19.89
N VAL A 176 1.22 0.80 -20.87
CA VAL A 176 1.50 -0.41 -21.65
C VAL A 176 2.16 -1.49 -20.76
N ASN A 177 3.21 -1.12 -20.01
CA ASN A 177 3.97 -2.07 -19.19
C ASN A 177 3.17 -2.61 -18.00
N GLN A 178 2.18 -1.84 -17.52
CA GLN A 178 1.38 -2.23 -16.36
C GLN A 178 -0.02 -2.74 -16.74
N LYS A 179 -0.32 -2.92 -18.05
CA LYS A 179 -1.65 -3.31 -18.55
C LYS A 179 -2.21 -4.53 -17.82
N GLU A 180 -1.45 -5.61 -17.74
CA GLU A 180 -1.86 -6.85 -17.09
C GLU A 180 -2.23 -6.61 -15.62
N PHE A 181 -1.35 -5.95 -14.88
CA PHE A 181 -1.54 -5.69 -13.44
C PHE A 181 -2.68 -4.70 -13.18
N LEU A 182 -2.83 -3.68 -14.03
CA LEU A 182 -3.92 -2.71 -13.94
C LEU A 182 -5.29 -3.34 -14.22
N CYS A 183 -5.34 -4.45 -14.97
CA CYS A 183 -6.58 -5.17 -15.26
C CYS A 183 -6.94 -6.21 -14.18
N THR A 184 -6.03 -6.61 -13.30
CA THR A 184 -6.25 -7.67 -12.30
C THR A 184 -7.50 -7.41 -11.45
N PHE A 185 -7.72 -6.16 -10.98
CA PHE A 185 -8.86 -5.81 -10.14
C PHE A 185 -10.23 -6.07 -10.80
N LEU A 186 -10.28 -6.14 -12.13
CA LEU A 186 -11.52 -6.45 -12.85
C LEU A 186 -12.08 -7.84 -12.53
N TYR A 187 -11.21 -8.77 -12.17
CA TYR A 187 -11.54 -10.18 -11.94
C TYR A 187 -11.62 -10.52 -10.45
N HIS A 188 -11.15 -9.63 -9.58
CA HIS A 188 -10.98 -9.83 -8.16
C HIS A 188 -11.70 -8.73 -7.38
N GLY A 189 -12.94 -8.99 -6.95
CA GLY A 189 -13.76 -8.00 -6.27
C GLY A 189 -13.18 -7.53 -4.93
N GLU A 190 -12.35 -8.33 -4.28
CA GLU A 190 -11.63 -8.01 -3.06
C GLU A 190 -10.48 -7.02 -3.25
N VAL A 191 -10.03 -6.79 -4.48
CA VAL A 191 -8.95 -5.86 -4.83
C VAL A 191 -9.50 -4.46 -5.07
N GLU A 192 -8.85 -3.43 -4.55
CA GLU A 192 -9.20 -2.03 -4.85
C GLU A 192 -8.62 -1.59 -6.20
N ALA A 193 -9.20 -0.55 -6.82
CA ALA A 193 -8.63 0.07 -8.02
C ALA A 193 -7.32 0.82 -7.73
N SER A 194 -7.01 1.10 -6.46
CA SER A 194 -5.82 1.86 -6.06
C SER A 194 -5.11 1.29 -4.85
N ASN A 195 -3.80 1.58 -4.77
CA ASN A 195 -2.94 1.24 -3.63
C ASN A 195 -2.97 2.29 -2.50
N ASN A 196 -3.98 3.16 -2.48
CA ASN A 196 -4.07 4.28 -1.53
C ASN A 196 -4.09 3.83 -0.07
N GLN A 197 -4.47 2.59 0.21
CA GLN A 197 -4.54 2.03 1.55
C GLN A 197 -3.17 2.05 2.24
N VAL A 198 -2.14 1.56 1.58
CA VAL A 198 -0.78 1.56 2.11
C VAL A 198 -0.14 2.95 2.04
N GLU A 199 -0.43 3.74 1.00
CA GLU A 199 0.04 5.13 0.93
C GLU A 199 -0.48 5.96 2.11
N ASN A 200 -1.75 5.79 2.49
CA ASN A 200 -2.34 6.45 3.66
C ASN A 200 -1.69 5.98 4.97
N ALA A 201 -1.38 4.69 5.08
CA ALA A 201 -0.68 4.15 6.24
C ALA A 201 0.72 4.77 6.42
N GLN A 202 1.44 5.01 5.31
CA GLN A 202 2.77 5.65 5.33
C GLN A 202 2.74 7.12 5.72
N ARG A 203 1.60 7.82 5.62
CA ARG A 203 1.52 9.27 5.92
C ARG A 203 2.02 9.60 7.32
N GLY A 204 1.69 8.79 8.33
CA GLY A 204 2.18 8.98 9.70
C GLY A 204 3.71 9.00 9.77
N VAL A 205 4.35 8.05 9.10
CA VAL A 205 5.81 7.95 9.00
C VAL A 205 6.41 9.12 8.22
N VAL A 206 5.83 9.47 7.06
CA VAL A 206 6.31 10.55 6.20
C VAL A 206 6.19 11.91 6.87
N VAL A 207 5.09 12.17 7.59
CA VAL A 207 4.92 13.41 8.37
C VAL A 207 5.90 13.43 9.55
N GLY A 208 6.02 12.33 10.31
CA GLY A 208 6.99 12.20 11.38
C GLY A 208 8.41 12.46 10.92
N ARG A 209 8.80 11.91 9.78
CA ARG A 209 10.13 12.13 9.18
C ARG A 209 10.44 13.61 8.92
N LYS A 210 9.46 14.45 8.62
CA LYS A 210 9.68 15.90 8.49
C LYS A 210 10.09 16.57 9.82
N ASN A 211 9.77 15.93 10.95
CA ASN A 211 10.12 16.41 12.28
C ASN A 211 11.47 15.87 12.77
N TRP A 212 11.66 14.54 12.70
CA TRP A 212 12.85 13.87 13.23
C TRP A 212 13.96 13.64 12.17
N LEU A 213 13.70 13.91 10.89
CA LEU A 213 14.57 13.94 9.72
C LEU A 213 15.25 12.60 9.36
N PHE A 214 15.92 11.94 10.29
CA PHE A 214 16.68 10.70 10.10
C PHE A 214 16.63 9.81 11.36
N CYS A 215 16.97 8.54 11.20
CA CYS A 215 17.33 7.66 12.30
C CYS A 215 18.84 7.65 12.46
N ASP A 216 19.34 7.63 13.72
CA ASP A 216 20.79 7.63 13.96
C ASP A 216 21.41 6.25 13.66
N THR A 217 20.70 5.17 14.01
CA THR A 217 21.19 3.80 13.89
C THR A 217 20.14 2.86 13.26
N PRO A 218 20.58 1.73 12.66
CA PRO A 218 19.68 0.67 12.22
C PRO A 218 18.71 0.18 13.30
N LYS A 219 19.19 -0.03 14.51
CA LYS A 219 18.33 -0.44 15.65
C LYS A 219 17.27 0.62 15.99
N GLY A 220 17.62 1.90 15.87
CA GLY A 220 16.66 3.00 16.05
C GLY A 220 15.61 3.01 14.92
N ALA A 221 16.01 2.72 13.70
CA ALA A 221 15.10 2.59 12.56
C ALA A 221 14.14 1.40 12.76
N GLU A 222 14.65 0.23 13.16
CA GLU A 222 13.84 -0.95 13.48
C GLU A 222 12.83 -0.68 14.60
N ALA A 223 13.27 -0.06 15.70
CA ALA A 223 12.38 0.31 16.79
C ALA A 223 11.27 1.27 16.34
N SER A 224 11.61 2.24 15.49
CA SER A 224 10.66 3.21 14.94
C SER A 224 9.60 2.51 14.08
N VAL A 225 9.98 1.63 13.16
CA VAL A 225 9.01 0.95 12.29
C VAL A 225 8.13 -0.04 13.07
N ILE A 226 8.62 -0.65 14.15
CA ILE A 226 7.81 -1.46 15.07
C ILE A 226 6.77 -0.58 15.77
N ALA A 227 7.18 0.56 16.32
CA ALA A 227 6.27 1.49 16.99
C ALA A 227 5.19 2.00 16.01
N TYR A 228 5.57 2.41 14.80
CA TYR A 228 4.61 2.81 13.77
C TYR A 228 3.67 1.67 13.37
N SER A 229 4.15 0.43 13.28
CA SER A 229 3.31 -0.73 12.98
C SER A 229 2.22 -0.93 14.02
N ILE A 230 2.57 -0.81 15.29
CA ILE A 230 1.64 -0.93 16.41
C ILE A 230 0.63 0.23 16.41
N LEU A 231 1.12 1.47 16.28
CA LEU A 231 0.29 2.68 16.30
C LEU A 231 -0.69 2.74 15.13
N GLU A 232 -0.20 2.53 13.91
CA GLU A 232 -1.02 2.65 12.71
C GLU A 232 -2.01 1.47 12.59
N THR A 233 -1.65 0.29 13.09
CA THR A 233 -2.61 -0.84 13.19
C THR A 233 -3.69 -0.56 14.24
N ALA A 234 -3.33 -0.01 15.40
CA ALA A 234 -4.31 0.39 16.41
C ALA A 234 -5.30 1.43 15.89
N LYS A 235 -4.81 2.50 15.27
CA LYS A 235 -5.63 3.54 14.64
C LYS A 235 -6.57 2.97 13.57
N ALA A 236 -6.06 2.09 12.72
CA ALA A 236 -6.83 1.49 11.64
C ALA A 236 -7.98 0.59 12.14
N ASN A 237 -7.89 0.09 13.37
CA ASN A 237 -8.95 -0.66 14.04
C ASN A 237 -9.79 0.21 15.00
N GLY A 238 -9.67 1.54 14.97
CA GLY A 238 -10.48 2.45 15.78
C GLY A 238 -10.08 2.53 17.25
N LEU A 239 -8.88 2.09 17.61
CA LEU A 239 -8.37 2.19 18.97
C LEU A 239 -7.73 3.57 19.22
N ASN A 240 -7.77 4.01 20.46
CA ASN A 240 -6.90 5.07 20.96
C ASN A 240 -5.46 4.51 21.04
N PRO A 241 -4.51 5.01 20.24
CA PRO A 241 -3.17 4.42 20.15
C PRO A 241 -2.36 4.60 21.43
N GLU A 242 -2.60 5.67 22.19
CA GLU A 242 -1.93 5.91 23.48
C GLU A 242 -2.39 4.90 24.52
N LYS A 243 -3.70 4.71 24.69
CA LYS A 243 -4.25 3.70 25.61
C LYS A 243 -3.74 2.30 25.26
N TYR A 244 -3.70 2.00 23.96
CA TYR A 244 -3.23 0.70 23.48
C TYR A 244 -1.75 0.47 23.77
N LEU A 245 -0.88 1.45 23.52
CA LEU A 245 0.54 1.37 23.84
C LEU A 245 0.78 1.25 25.36
N MET A 246 0.07 2.06 26.16
CA MET A 246 0.16 1.97 27.62
C MET A 246 -0.20 0.59 28.11
N HIS A 247 -1.28 0.00 27.59
CA HIS A 247 -1.67 -1.36 27.94
C HIS A 247 -0.59 -2.39 27.57
N ILE A 248 -0.06 -2.33 26.35
CA ILE A 248 1.01 -3.24 25.90
C ILE A 248 2.25 -3.11 26.78
N PHE A 249 2.72 -1.88 27.05
CA PHE A 249 3.91 -1.65 27.87
C PHE A 249 3.71 -2.05 29.35
N THR A 250 2.49 -2.07 29.83
CA THR A 250 2.18 -2.56 31.18
C THR A 250 2.16 -4.09 31.22
N VAL A 251 1.57 -4.75 30.20
CA VAL A 251 1.32 -6.19 30.26
C VAL A 251 2.50 -7.03 29.78
N LEU A 252 3.16 -6.61 28.67
CA LEU A 252 4.19 -7.43 28.03
C LEU A 252 5.42 -7.70 28.88
N PRO A 253 6.00 -6.73 29.64
CA PRO A 253 7.18 -6.98 30.44
C PRO A 253 6.94 -8.06 31.49
N ASP A 254 5.84 -7.98 32.23
CA ASP A 254 5.48 -8.96 33.25
C ASP A 254 5.19 -10.34 32.65
N ARG A 255 4.53 -10.38 31.50
CA ARG A 255 4.20 -11.62 30.79
C ARG A 255 5.45 -12.35 30.31
N PHE A 256 6.37 -11.64 29.66
CA PHE A 256 7.62 -12.21 29.16
C PHE A 256 8.64 -12.52 30.27
N ALA A 257 8.60 -11.78 31.37
CA ALA A 257 9.41 -12.13 32.58
C ALA A 257 8.99 -13.49 33.14
N LYS A 258 7.69 -13.83 33.10
CA LYS A 258 7.15 -15.11 33.57
C LYS A 258 7.33 -16.24 32.54
N ASN A 259 7.15 -15.94 31.26
CA ASN A 259 7.29 -16.88 30.16
C ASN A 259 7.77 -16.15 28.90
N PRO A 260 9.05 -16.28 28.49
CA PRO A 260 9.57 -15.65 27.29
C PRO A 260 8.85 -16.03 25.98
N ASN A 261 8.15 -17.16 25.98
CA ASN A 261 7.38 -17.67 24.83
C ASN A 261 5.86 -17.51 25.04
N ALA A 262 5.45 -16.60 25.91
CA ALA A 262 4.04 -16.39 26.17
C ALA A 262 3.28 -16.01 24.89
N ASP A 263 2.07 -16.58 24.76
CA ASP A 263 1.13 -16.14 23.74
C ASP A 263 0.67 -14.70 23.98
N ILE A 264 0.58 -13.94 22.90
CA ILE A 264 0.17 -12.53 22.89
C ILE A 264 -1.00 -12.26 21.92
N GLU A 265 -1.72 -13.29 21.48
CA GLU A 265 -2.85 -13.13 20.57
C GLU A 265 -4.00 -12.33 21.18
N ASP A 266 -4.17 -12.44 22.50
CA ASP A 266 -5.13 -11.66 23.28
C ASP A 266 -4.82 -10.15 23.32
N LEU A 267 -3.61 -9.74 22.95
CA LEU A 267 -3.20 -8.33 22.85
C LEU A 267 -3.34 -7.75 21.45
N LEU A 268 -3.80 -8.53 20.47
CA LEU A 268 -3.99 -8.02 19.12
C LEU A 268 -5.06 -6.91 19.08
N PRO A 269 -4.90 -5.86 18.22
CA PRO A 269 -5.77 -4.69 18.21
C PRO A 269 -7.26 -4.98 17.96
N TRP A 270 -7.57 -6.12 17.41
CA TRP A 270 -8.95 -6.57 17.12
C TRP A 270 -9.50 -7.60 18.13
N ASN A 271 -8.78 -7.85 19.20
CA ASN A 271 -9.31 -8.66 20.30
C ASN A 271 -10.40 -7.87 21.04
N ASP A 272 -11.53 -8.52 21.36
CA ASP A 272 -12.70 -7.85 21.95
C ASP A 272 -12.36 -7.10 23.24
N LYS A 273 -11.53 -7.69 24.12
CA LYS A 273 -11.09 -7.04 25.37
C LYS A 273 -10.26 -5.77 25.08
N ILE A 274 -9.37 -5.84 24.09
CA ILE A 274 -8.55 -4.69 23.70
C ILE A 274 -9.43 -3.61 23.05
N MET A 275 -10.37 -4.01 22.20
CA MET A 275 -11.35 -3.11 21.58
C MET A 275 -12.17 -2.35 22.63
N GLU A 276 -12.59 -3.02 23.70
CA GLU A 276 -13.33 -2.38 24.79
C GLU A 276 -12.43 -1.46 25.62
N LEU A 277 -11.24 -1.94 26.02
CA LEU A 277 -10.31 -1.22 26.91
C LEU A 277 -9.71 0.03 26.28
N CYS A 278 -9.38 -0.05 24.97
CA CYS A 278 -8.63 0.97 24.25
C CYS A 278 -9.48 1.77 23.24
N LYS A 279 -10.80 1.69 23.33
CA LYS A 279 -11.71 2.41 22.44
C LYS A 279 -11.40 3.92 22.41
N LEU A 280 -11.46 4.52 21.19
CA LEU A 280 -11.49 5.98 21.06
C LEU A 280 -12.69 6.49 21.89
N GLY A 281 -12.44 7.38 22.87
CA GLY A 281 -13.51 8.08 23.55
C GLY A 281 -14.30 8.90 22.53
N VAL A 282 -15.61 8.86 22.62
CA VAL A 282 -16.53 9.74 21.89
C VAL A 282 -16.36 11.16 22.37
#